data_60eff950c3594f456f7d11b37cdda59d
#
_entry.id   60eff950c3594f456f7d11b37cdda59d
#
_cell.length_a   1.000
_cell.length_b   1.000
_cell.length_c   1.000
_cell.angle_alpha   90.00
_cell.angle_beta   90.00
_cell.angle_gamma   90.00
#
_symmetry.space_group_name_H-M   'P 1'
#
loop_
_entity.id
_entity.type
_entity.pdbx_description
1 polymer ?
#
loop_
_entity_poly.entity_id
_entity_poly.type
_entity_poly.pdbx_seq_one_letter_code
_entity_poly.pdbx_strand_id
1 'polypeptide(L)'
;MIVNFTARHTELTEDIRDYCEKRLKRMGKILDEVQQIEVILTEEKSRKRAELLVKRAGEDFALSEETTDMFNSLNKVFDSLERKIVKERRK
;
A
#
# COMPACT_ATOMS: atom_id res chain seq x y z
N MET A 1 14.09 2.68 2.52
CA MET A 1 12.72 2.29 2.91
C MET A 1 12.59 0.77 2.92
N ILE A 2 11.98 0.25 3.94
CA ILE A 2 11.74 -1.19 4.07
C ILE A 2 10.31 -1.49 3.62
N VAL A 3 10.13 -2.51 2.79
CA VAL A 3 8.80 -2.93 2.34
C VAL A 3 8.60 -4.39 2.74
N ASN A 4 7.57 -4.63 3.54
CA ASN A 4 7.20 -5.97 3.99
C ASN A 4 5.82 -6.34 3.45
N PHE A 5 5.58 -7.63 3.30
CA PHE A 5 4.30 -8.14 2.80
C PHE A 5 3.73 -9.18 3.77
N THR A 6 2.43 -9.13 3.99
CA THR A 6 1.69 -10.12 4.75
C THR A 6 0.46 -10.52 3.95
N ALA A 7 0.21 -11.82 3.83
CA ALA A 7 -0.97 -12.33 3.13
C ALA A 7 -1.78 -13.20 4.10
N ARG A 8 -3.10 -12.91 4.21
CA ARG A 8 -4.03 -13.63 5.08
C ARG A 8 -5.14 -14.22 4.25
N HIS A 9 -5.25 -15.54 4.25
CA HIS A 9 -6.26 -16.28 3.47
C HIS A 9 -6.13 -16.04 1.97
N THR A 10 -4.93 -15.70 1.51
CA THR A 10 -4.61 -15.44 0.11
C THR A 10 -3.11 -15.64 -0.10
N GLU A 11 -2.66 -15.64 -1.33
CA GLU A 11 -1.26 -15.77 -1.66
C GLU A 11 -0.64 -14.45 -2.09
N LEU A 12 0.61 -14.24 -1.69
CA LEU A 12 1.42 -13.17 -2.24
C LEU A 12 2.11 -13.73 -3.49
N THR A 13 1.55 -13.42 -4.66
CA THR A 13 2.13 -13.87 -5.92
C THR A 13 3.25 -12.92 -6.37
N GLU A 14 4.10 -13.40 -7.30
CA GLU A 14 5.12 -12.54 -7.87
C GLU A 14 4.51 -11.33 -8.58
N ASP A 15 3.38 -11.54 -9.27
CA ASP A 15 2.69 -10.45 -9.97
C ASP A 15 2.26 -9.35 -9.02
N ILE A 16 1.73 -9.73 -7.85
CA ILE A 16 1.31 -8.76 -6.83
C ILE A 16 2.53 -8.03 -6.27
N ARG A 17 3.57 -8.77 -5.94
CA ARG A 17 4.81 -8.17 -5.42
C ARG A 17 5.39 -7.18 -6.43
N ASP A 18 5.50 -7.59 -7.68
CA ASP A 18 6.04 -6.73 -8.74
C ASP A 18 5.20 -5.48 -8.93
N TYR A 19 3.89 -5.62 -8.90
CA TYR A 19 2.98 -4.49 -9.01
C TYR A 19 3.24 -3.47 -7.89
N CYS A 20 3.31 -3.95 -6.66
CA CYS A 20 3.54 -3.08 -5.51
C CYS A 20 4.90 -2.38 -5.59
N GLU A 21 5.94 -3.13 -5.93
CA GLU A 21 7.28 -2.58 -6.03
C GLU A 21 7.37 -1.50 -7.12
N LYS A 22 6.74 -1.75 -8.27
CA LYS A 22 6.70 -0.76 -9.35
C LYS A 22 5.92 0.50 -8.96
N ARG A 23 4.79 0.33 -8.26
CA ARG A 23 4.02 1.49 -7.80
C ARG A 23 4.83 2.35 -6.83
N LEU A 24 5.50 1.71 -5.87
CA LEU A 24 6.32 2.43 -4.90
C LEU A 24 7.51 3.12 -5.57
N LYS A 25 8.13 2.45 -6.51
CA LYS A 25 9.26 3.03 -7.25
C LYS A 25 8.84 4.27 -8.04
N ARG A 26 7.66 4.24 -8.66
CA ARG A 26 7.16 5.40 -9.42
C ARG A 26 6.85 6.60 -8.53
N MET A 27 6.48 6.35 -7.28
CA MET A 27 6.23 7.45 -6.35
C MET A 27 7.51 8.23 -6.02
N GLY A 28 8.64 7.51 -6.00
CA GLY A 28 9.96 8.15 -5.88
C GLY A 28 10.06 9.07 -4.67
N LYS A 29 10.40 10.34 -4.94
CA LYS A 29 10.70 11.31 -3.89
C LYS A 29 9.57 11.64 -2.95
N ILE A 30 8.33 11.40 -3.33
CA ILE A 30 7.22 11.67 -2.41
C ILE A 30 7.26 10.74 -1.20
N LEU A 31 8.00 9.63 -1.28
CA LEU A 31 8.16 8.69 -0.18
C LEU A 31 9.43 8.90 0.63
N ASP A 32 10.15 10.01 0.43
CA ASP A 32 11.43 10.24 1.10
C ASP A 32 11.36 10.15 2.63
N GLU A 33 10.26 10.59 3.22
CA GLU A 33 10.08 10.57 4.66
C GLU A 33 9.54 9.25 5.21
N VAL A 34 9.18 8.34 4.31
CA VAL A 34 8.61 7.04 4.70
C VAL A 34 9.76 6.08 5.01
N GLN A 35 9.73 5.49 6.20
CA GLN A 35 10.76 4.55 6.64
C GLN A 35 10.41 3.11 6.32
N GLN A 36 9.11 2.79 6.42
CA GLN A 36 8.65 1.42 6.22
C GLN A 36 7.20 1.40 5.75
N ILE A 37 6.90 0.48 4.85
CA ILE A 37 5.53 0.20 4.45
C ILE A 37 5.32 -1.31 4.57
N GLU A 38 4.25 -1.69 5.27
CA GLU A 38 3.80 -3.07 5.26
C GLU A 38 2.56 -3.17 4.40
N VAL A 39 2.59 -4.05 3.41
CA VAL A 39 1.45 -4.32 2.52
C VAL A 39 0.76 -5.56 3.04
N ILE A 40 -0.50 -5.43 3.45
CA ILE A 40 -1.27 -6.55 3.98
C ILE A 40 -2.40 -6.87 3.02
N LEU A 41 -2.43 -8.11 2.56
CA LEU A 41 -3.47 -8.61 1.67
C LEU A 41 -4.37 -9.55 2.45
N THR A 42 -5.68 -9.35 2.34
CA THR A 42 -6.63 -10.22 3.02
C THR A 42 -7.76 -10.57 2.07
N GLU A 43 -8.09 -11.87 1.98
CA GLU A 43 -9.26 -12.32 1.25
C GLU A 43 -10.27 -12.89 2.25
N GLU A 44 -11.52 -12.49 2.09
CA GLU A 44 -12.60 -13.00 2.92
C GLU A 44 -13.84 -13.11 2.06
N LYS A 45 -14.23 -14.34 1.72
CA LYS A 45 -15.30 -14.62 0.77
C LYS A 45 -14.94 -13.99 -0.58
N SER A 46 -15.80 -13.14 -1.13
CA SER A 46 -15.56 -12.47 -2.41
C SER A 46 -14.85 -11.12 -2.24
N ARG A 47 -14.50 -10.74 -0.99
CA ARG A 47 -13.88 -9.44 -0.74
C ARG A 47 -12.36 -9.55 -0.69
N LYS A 48 -11.69 -8.62 -1.33
CA LYS A 48 -10.22 -8.56 -1.39
C LYS A 48 -9.80 -7.23 -0.80
N ARG A 49 -9.12 -7.27 0.33
CA ARG A 49 -8.67 -6.05 1.00
C ARG A 49 -7.17 -5.87 0.87
N ALA A 50 -6.76 -4.66 0.53
CA ALA A 50 -5.37 -4.26 0.54
C ALA A 50 -5.21 -3.16 1.58
N GLU A 51 -4.24 -3.34 2.46
CA GLU A 51 -3.98 -2.41 3.55
C GLU A 51 -2.50 -2.02 3.54
N LEU A 52 -2.22 -0.76 3.82
CA LEU A 52 -0.85 -0.26 3.95
C LEU A 52 -0.67 0.28 5.37
N LEU A 53 0.33 -0.25 6.07
CA LEU A 53 0.77 0.32 7.35
C LEU A 53 2.03 1.10 7.05
N VAL A 54 1.99 2.41 7.26
CA VAL A 54 3.07 3.32 6.84
C VAL A 54 3.73 3.91 8.07
N LYS A 55 5.05 3.71 8.18
CA LYS A 55 5.86 4.30 9.23
C LYS A 55 6.70 5.44 8.68
N ARG A 56 6.56 6.59 9.29
CA ARG A 56 7.36 7.76 8.93
C ARG A 56 7.69 8.58 10.18
N ALA A 57 8.65 9.48 10.05
CA ALA A 57 9.00 10.35 11.16
C ALA A 57 7.80 11.21 11.56
N GLY A 58 7.46 11.20 12.85
CA GLY A 58 6.40 12.01 13.41
C GLY A 58 5.03 11.36 13.49
N GLU A 59 4.63 10.57 12.51
CA GLU A 59 3.28 10.00 12.52
C GLU A 59 3.18 8.75 11.66
N ASP A 60 2.76 7.65 12.28
CA ASP A 60 2.43 6.43 11.55
C ASP A 60 0.95 6.48 11.18
N PHE A 61 0.60 5.88 10.04
CA PHE A 61 -0.81 5.82 9.65
C PHE A 61 -1.09 4.54 8.85
N ALA A 62 -2.37 4.24 8.70
CA ALA A 62 -2.83 3.08 7.96
C ALA A 62 -3.87 3.49 6.93
N LEU A 63 -3.84 2.85 5.78
CA LEU A 63 -4.82 3.03 4.71
C LEU A 63 -5.32 1.65 4.30
N SER A 64 -6.59 1.55 3.92
CA SER A 64 -7.12 0.30 3.40
C SER A 64 -8.19 0.54 2.34
N GLU A 65 -8.29 -0.39 1.39
CA GLU A 65 -9.31 -0.39 0.35
C GLU A 65 -9.75 -1.83 0.11
N GLU A 66 -11.03 -2.00 -0.15
CA GLU A 66 -11.60 -3.32 -0.34
C GLU A 66 -12.49 -3.33 -1.57
N THR A 67 -12.25 -4.31 -2.45
CA THR A 67 -13.05 -4.51 -3.66
C THR A 67 -13.20 -6.01 -3.90
N THR A 68 -13.75 -6.39 -5.05
CA THR A 68 -13.85 -7.80 -5.43
C THR A 68 -12.62 -8.29 -6.20
N ASP A 69 -11.63 -7.40 -6.42
CA ASP A 69 -10.42 -7.72 -7.17
C ASP A 69 -9.21 -7.14 -6.44
N MET A 70 -8.21 -7.99 -6.13
CA MET A 70 -7.06 -7.56 -5.36
C MET A 70 -6.24 -6.46 -6.05
N PHE A 71 -6.05 -6.53 -7.37
CA PHE A 71 -5.31 -5.47 -8.08
C PHE A 71 -6.05 -4.13 -8.03
N ASN A 72 -7.37 -4.15 -8.09
CA ASN A 72 -8.16 -2.93 -7.93
C ASN A 72 -8.01 -2.38 -6.52
N SER A 73 -8.04 -3.25 -5.51
CA SER A 73 -7.85 -2.83 -4.11
C SER A 73 -6.47 -2.21 -3.91
N LEU A 74 -5.44 -2.84 -4.48
CA LEU A 74 -4.07 -2.33 -4.41
C LEU A 74 -3.95 -0.98 -5.12
N ASN A 75 -4.52 -0.88 -6.33
CA ASN A 75 -4.48 0.37 -7.07
C ASN A 75 -5.11 1.51 -6.27
N LYS A 76 -6.27 1.25 -5.67
CA LYS A 76 -6.96 2.26 -4.86
C LYS A 76 -6.18 2.65 -3.62
N VAL A 77 -5.58 1.68 -2.92
CA VAL A 77 -4.86 2.00 -1.69
C VAL A 77 -3.57 2.75 -1.98
N PHE A 78 -2.87 2.44 -3.08
CA PHE A 78 -1.68 3.20 -3.47
C PHE A 78 -2.05 4.61 -3.94
N ASP A 79 -3.17 4.77 -4.65
CA ASP A 79 -3.66 6.10 -5.01
C ASP A 79 -3.97 6.92 -3.76
N SER A 80 -4.56 6.29 -2.75
CA SER A 80 -4.85 6.96 -1.47
C SER A 80 -3.56 7.38 -0.76
N LEU A 81 -2.54 6.53 -0.79
CA LEU A 81 -1.23 6.85 -0.21
C LEU A 81 -0.63 8.08 -0.89
N GLU A 82 -0.62 8.06 -2.21
CA GLU A 82 -0.05 9.17 -2.99
C GLU A 82 -0.79 10.48 -2.71
N ARG A 83 -2.12 10.46 -2.70
CA ARG A 83 -2.92 11.64 -2.42
C ARG A 83 -2.67 12.17 -1.01
N LYS A 84 -2.58 11.29 -0.03
CA LYS A 84 -2.36 11.72 1.35
C LYS A 84 -1.02 12.45 1.50
N ILE A 85 0.04 11.87 0.96
CA ILE A 85 1.38 12.46 1.09
C ILE A 85 1.48 13.77 0.32
N VAL A 86 0.98 13.81 -0.91
CA VAL A 86 1.02 15.01 -1.74
C VAL A 86 0.20 16.14 -1.10
N LYS A 87 -0.98 15.80 -0.60
CA LYS A 87 -1.84 16.78 0.06
C LYS A 87 -1.18 17.40 1.29
N GLU A 88 -0.49 16.60 2.09
CA GLU A 88 0.20 17.09 3.28
C GLU A 88 1.36 18.01 2.95
N ARG A 89 2.04 17.78 1.81
CA ARG A 89 3.16 18.61 1.38
C ARG A 89 2.74 19.98 0.86
N ARG A 90 1.46 20.17 0.56
CA ARG A 90 0.94 21.43 0.03
C ARG A 90 0.64 22.49 1.10
N LYS A 91 0.90 22.17 2.34
CA LYS A 91 0.66 23.10 3.44
C LYS A 91 1.72 24.17 3.55
#